data_92e8a4befed4fa9c1412c3c30d0ea1d7
#
_entry.id   92e8a4befed4fa9c1412c3c30d0ea1d7
#
_cell.length_a   1.000
_cell.length_b   1.000
_cell.length_c   1.000
_cell.angle_alpha   90.00
_cell.angle_beta   90.00
_cell.angle_gamma   90.00
#
_symmetry.space_group_name_H-M   'P 1'
#
loop_
_entity.id
_entity.type
_entity.pdbx_description
1 polymer ?
#
loop_
_entity_poly.entity_id
_entity_poly.type
_entity_poly.pdbx_seq_one_letter_code
_entity_poly.pdbx_strand_id
1 'polypeptide(L)'
;MKHQVTLCILTLCLLTISSGCQSLTNAKKKASSILGLDASQPKKRTISSDEFLDPLGARDGNRLLLDDLAPDQIATTLKTRIGGGIGKGPEQATKYYDQGEAIYKQGIAQLDADPSANLHQATFTGAANQFRLAGAAWPGSAVEEDALYFEGESYFFADRYVQSSRAFEKLISEYAGTKHMDLAENRRYAIALYWLQLSETDSSISLNDPKRPKAGLADEARRVLHQIRMDDPTGQLADDAAMSLAKAFLKADMNFEAADTLEDLRRNYPGSEHQFDAHMLELEAQLANYQGPSYDDQPLVKADEILKSIVRTFPQKSKNEIPYLEKQAARVQNMMGERDLTMAEYFERRGENLAARFHYEKIKKQFIGSSIAEQVDERIAATKKLPDRPGQHAEWLVNMFPDPEKAKPVIVAGDNESVLGIKRR
;
A
#
# COMPACT_ATOMS: atom_id res chain seq x y z
N MET A 1 43.62 37.94 18.73
CA MET A 1 42.91 37.90 17.40
C MET A 1 42.51 36.48 16.98
N LYS A 2 43.28 35.43 17.25
CA LYS A 2 42.92 34.04 16.83
C LYS A 2 41.68 33.46 17.51
N HIS A 3 41.35 33.83 18.73
CA HIS A 3 40.17 33.31 19.46
C HIS A 3 38.82 33.90 19.00
N GLN A 4 38.79 35.11 18.45
CA GLN A 4 37.53 35.69 17.92
C GLN A 4 37.10 35.12 16.61
N VAL A 5 38.03 34.70 15.75
CA VAL A 5 37.73 34.09 14.47
C VAL A 5 37.11 32.67 14.64
N THR A 6 37.60 31.92 15.64
CA THR A 6 37.08 30.58 15.93
C THR A 6 35.65 30.63 16.49
N LEU A 7 35.30 31.66 17.23
CA LEU A 7 33.96 31.84 17.79
C LEU A 7 32.94 32.22 16.69
N CYS A 8 33.31 33.04 15.72
CA CYS A 8 32.45 33.41 14.59
C CYS A 8 32.18 32.24 13.66
N ILE A 9 33.15 31.33 13.44
CA ILE A 9 32.95 30.15 12.58
C ILE A 9 32.00 29.14 13.26
N LEU A 10 32.11 28.95 14.58
CA LEU A 10 31.19 28.09 15.34
C LEU A 10 29.74 28.62 15.36
N THR A 11 29.56 29.93 15.48
CA THR A 11 28.23 30.54 15.47
C THR A 11 27.61 30.49 14.07
N LEU A 12 28.41 30.62 13.00
CA LEU A 12 27.93 30.52 11.63
C LEU A 12 27.54 29.06 11.26
N CYS A 13 28.28 28.05 11.73
CA CYS A 13 27.92 26.64 11.57
C CYS A 13 26.63 26.26 12.35
N LEU A 14 26.42 26.83 13.53
CA LEU A 14 25.21 26.58 14.31
C LEU A 14 23.95 27.21 13.67
N LEU A 15 24.09 28.37 13.02
CA LEU A 15 22.99 29.02 12.29
C LEU A 15 22.59 28.27 11.00
N THR A 16 23.54 27.65 10.29
CA THR A 16 23.23 26.84 9.10
C THR A 16 22.57 25.49 9.43
N ILE A 17 22.91 24.89 10.59
CA ILE A 17 22.28 23.65 11.06
C ILE A 17 20.83 23.91 11.51
N SER A 18 20.54 25.07 12.14
CA SER A 18 19.19 25.41 12.56
C SER A 18 18.25 25.70 11.36
N SER A 19 18.77 26.33 10.30
CA SER A 19 17.99 26.60 9.08
C SER A 19 17.68 25.32 8.28
N GLY A 20 18.63 24.37 8.22
CA GLY A 20 18.42 23.04 7.59
C GLY A 20 17.38 22.19 8.33
N CYS A 21 17.38 22.22 9.68
CA CYS A 21 16.38 21.51 10.47
C CYS A 21 14.97 22.07 10.33
N GLN A 22 14.81 23.39 10.19
CA GLN A 22 13.49 23.98 9.98
C GLN A 22 12.91 23.66 8.60
N SER A 23 13.72 23.56 7.56
CA SER A 23 13.25 23.16 6.23
C SER A 23 12.85 21.68 6.19
N LEU A 24 13.59 20.80 6.86
CA LEU A 24 13.25 19.37 6.99
C LEU A 24 12.01 19.16 7.87
N THR A 25 11.83 19.94 8.94
CA THR A 25 10.63 19.87 9.79
C THR A 25 9.40 20.43 9.07
N ASN A 26 9.55 21.45 8.22
CA ASN A 26 8.46 21.97 7.41
C ASN A 26 8.10 21.06 6.26
N ALA A 27 9.07 20.40 5.62
CA ALA A 27 8.82 19.35 4.64
C ALA A 27 8.14 18.12 5.29
N LYS A 28 8.60 17.68 6.47
CA LYS A 28 7.92 16.64 7.26
C LYS A 28 6.51 17.04 7.68
N LYS A 29 6.28 18.29 8.13
CA LYS A 29 4.94 18.78 8.46
C LYS A 29 4.03 18.85 7.24
N LYS A 30 4.54 19.26 6.08
CA LYS A 30 3.76 19.30 4.84
C LYS A 30 3.46 17.89 4.32
N ALA A 31 4.42 16.97 4.39
CA ALA A 31 4.20 15.55 4.09
C ALA A 31 3.22 14.89 5.08
N SER A 32 3.32 15.20 6.38
CA SER A 32 2.39 14.65 7.39
C SER A 32 0.97 15.23 7.25
N SER A 33 0.79 16.46 6.79
CA SER A 33 -0.53 17.03 6.52
C SER A 33 -1.18 16.43 5.25
N ILE A 34 -0.39 16.17 4.23
CA ILE A 34 -0.87 15.47 3.02
C ILE A 34 -1.19 14.00 3.34
N LEU A 35 -0.43 13.38 4.24
CA LEU A 35 -0.66 12.01 4.70
C LEU A 35 -1.79 11.88 5.73
N GLY A 36 -2.46 12.97 6.12
CA GLY A 36 -3.60 12.97 7.03
C GLY A 36 -3.29 12.44 8.43
N LEU A 37 -2.01 12.52 8.87
CA LEU A 37 -1.59 12.03 10.18
C LEU A 37 -1.64 13.20 11.16
N ASP A 38 -2.80 13.44 11.75
CA ASP A 38 -2.92 14.35 12.87
C ASP A 38 -2.26 13.73 14.11
N ALA A 39 -1.44 14.51 14.81
CA ALA A 39 -0.68 14.06 15.98
C ALA A 39 -1.55 13.65 17.18
N SER A 40 -2.87 13.80 17.08
CA SER A 40 -3.85 13.47 18.13
C SER A 40 -4.46 12.07 17.99
N GLN A 41 -4.21 11.35 16.88
CA GLN A 41 -4.77 10.03 16.64
C GLN A 41 -3.83 8.90 17.12
N PRO A 42 -4.36 7.80 17.66
CA PRO A 42 -3.53 6.67 18.13
C PRO A 42 -2.88 5.90 16.98
N LYS A 43 -1.71 5.33 17.18
CA LYS A 43 -0.67 4.97 16.21
C LYS A 43 -0.39 3.48 15.99
N LYS A 44 0.14 2.95 14.98
CA LYS A 44 -0.16 1.84 14.12
C LYS A 44 1.00 1.02 13.59
N ARG A 45 0.88 0.00 12.80
CA ARG A 45 1.82 -1.02 12.51
C ARG A 45 1.76 -1.78 11.16
N THR A 46 2.53 -2.73 10.83
CA THR A 46 2.90 -3.29 9.51
C THR A 46 3.01 -4.83 9.41
N ILE A 47 2.87 -5.46 8.25
CA ILE A 47 2.97 -6.89 7.89
C ILE A 47 4.28 -7.20 7.14
N SER A 48 4.86 -8.42 7.21
CA SER A 48 6.05 -8.81 6.44
C SER A 48 5.73 -9.12 4.97
N SER A 49 6.69 -8.84 4.07
CA SER A 49 6.54 -9.03 2.64
C SER A 49 6.19 -10.45 2.22
N ASP A 50 6.67 -11.45 2.96
CA ASP A 50 6.48 -12.86 2.61
C ASP A 50 5.07 -13.37 2.87
N GLU A 51 4.37 -12.77 3.85
CA GLU A 51 2.98 -13.12 4.18
C GLU A 51 1.98 -12.39 3.28
N PHE A 52 2.39 -11.25 2.74
CA PHE A 52 1.59 -10.46 1.80
C PHE A 52 1.58 -11.03 0.37
N LEU A 53 2.66 -11.71 -0.03
CA LEU A 53 2.80 -12.31 -1.36
C LEU A 53 2.16 -13.70 -1.50
N ASP A 54 1.62 -14.27 -0.43
CA ASP A 54 0.87 -15.53 -0.47
C ASP A 54 -0.65 -15.31 -0.22
N PRO A 55 -1.39 -14.86 -1.23
CA PRO A 55 -2.83 -14.63 -1.10
C PRO A 55 -3.64 -15.92 -0.96
N LEU A 56 -3.03 -17.09 -1.13
CA LEU A 56 -3.67 -18.41 -1.02
C LEU A 56 -3.38 -19.11 0.32
N GLY A 57 -2.32 -18.73 1.04
CA GLY A 57 -1.94 -19.33 2.32
C GLY A 57 -2.66 -18.76 3.54
N ALA A 58 -3.27 -17.59 3.41
CA ALA A 58 -3.88 -16.85 4.55
C ALA A 58 -5.22 -17.43 5.05
N ARG A 59 -5.75 -18.47 4.41
CA ARG A 59 -7.06 -19.07 4.80
C ARG A 59 -6.96 -20.28 5.75
N ASP A 60 -5.77 -20.67 6.16
CA ASP A 60 -5.62 -21.73 7.16
C ASP A 60 -5.78 -21.15 8.58
N GLY A 61 -7.04 -21.07 9.05
CA GLY A 61 -7.39 -20.75 10.44
C GLY A 61 -6.82 -21.70 11.49
N ASN A 62 -5.80 -22.48 11.13
CA ASN A 62 -5.14 -23.48 11.97
C ASN A 62 -3.66 -23.15 12.24
N ARG A 63 -3.17 -21.98 11.81
CA ARG A 63 -1.78 -21.57 12.05
C ARG A 63 -1.64 -21.12 13.51
N LEU A 64 -0.96 -21.93 14.32
CA LEU A 64 -0.55 -21.55 15.68
C LEU A 64 0.51 -20.45 15.57
N LEU A 65 0.12 -19.22 15.88
CA LEU A 65 1.07 -18.10 15.98
C LEU A 65 1.70 -18.06 17.38
N LEU A 66 2.86 -17.42 17.51
CA LEU A 66 3.54 -17.26 18.81
C LEU A 66 2.64 -16.58 19.86
N ASP A 67 1.64 -15.81 19.42
CA ASP A 67 0.65 -15.16 20.28
C ASP A 67 -0.34 -16.15 20.91
N ASP A 68 -0.59 -17.31 20.28
CA ASP A 68 -1.46 -18.37 20.80
C ASP A 68 -0.80 -19.18 21.92
N LEU A 69 0.49 -18.94 22.17
CA LEU A 69 1.27 -19.58 23.23
C LEU A 69 1.22 -18.82 24.57
N ALA A 70 0.34 -17.82 24.72
CA ALA A 70 0.13 -17.18 26.01
C ALA A 70 -0.44 -18.20 27.03
N PRO A 71 0.05 -18.24 28.28
CA PRO A 71 -0.29 -19.29 29.25
C PRO A 71 -1.80 -19.40 29.55
N ASP A 72 -2.53 -18.30 29.51
CA ASP A 72 -3.97 -18.22 29.68
C ASP A 72 -4.75 -18.78 28.48
N GLN A 73 -4.16 -18.66 27.28
CA GLN A 73 -4.73 -19.20 26.05
C GLN A 73 -4.41 -20.69 25.83
N ILE A 74 -3.22 -21.14 26.23
CA ILE A 74 -2.86 -22.56 26.20
C ILE A 74 -3.82 -23.38 27.03
N ALA A 75 -4.15 -22.93 28.23
CA ALA A 75 -5.06 -23.65 29.14
C ALA A 75 -6.49 -23.77 28.57
N THR A 76 -6.97 -22.74 27.88
CA THR A 76 -8.32 -22.75 27.26
C THR A 76 -8.33 -23.45 25.91
N THR A 77 -7.30 -23.31 25.09
CA THR A 77 -7.16 -24.06 23.83
C THR A 77 -6.99 -25.57 24.10
N LEU A 78 -6.25 -25.93 25.14
CA LEU A 78 -6.16 -27.32 25.59
C LEU A 78 -7.52 -27.87 26.05
N LYS A 79 -8.28 -27.11 26.86
CA LYS A 79 -9.64 -27.51 27.30
C LYS A 79 -10.59 -27.69 26.12
N THR A 80 -10.54 -26.84 25.11
CA THR A 80 -11.38 -26.95 23.90
C THR A 80 -10.97 -28.11 22.99
N ARG A 81 -9.67 -28.36 22.80
CA ARG A 81 -9.16 -29.43 21.91
C ARG A 81 -9.17 -30.83 22.52
N ILE A 82 -8.97 -30.98 23.85
CA ILE A 82 -8.90 -32.29 24.50
C ILE A 82 -10.30 -32.84 24.82
N GLY A 83 -11.37 -32.07 24.60
CA GLY A 83 -12.75 -32.56 24.65
C GLY A 83 -13.25 -32.93 26.05
N GLY A 84 -12.54 -32.54 27.08
CA GLY A 84 -12.90 -32.86 28.44
C GLY A 84 -13.42 -31.64 29.21
N GLY A 85 -14.73 -31.32 29.11
CA GLY A 85 -15.33 -30.41 30.08
C GLY A 85 -16.13 -29.21 29.56
N ILE A 86 -16.20 -28.95 28.25
CA ILE A 86 -17.18 -28.00 27.73
C ILE A 86 -18.46 -28.76 27.42
N GLY A 87 -19.54 -28.45 28.16
CA GLY A 87 -20.85 -28.92 27.79
C GLY A 87 -21.16 -28.43 26.37
N LYS A 88 -21.66 -29.31 25.52
CA LYS A 88 -22.05 -28.99 24.14
C LYS A 88 -23.57 -28.81 24.07
N GLY A 89 -24.00 -27.90 23.20
CA GLY A 89 -25.39 -27.68 22.89
C GLY A 89 -25.91 -26.29 23.22
N PRO A 90 -27.13 -25.95 22.75
CA PRO A 90 -27.70 -24.61 22.84
C PRO A 90 -27.85 -24.10 24.29
N GLU A 91 -28.27 -24.91 25.21
CA GLU A 91 -28.45 -24.51 26.62
C GLU A 91 -27.11 -24.08 27.27
N GLN A 92 -26.06 -24.84 27.00
CA GLN A 92 -24.75 -24.54 27.56
C GLN A 92 -24.11 -23.31 26.88
N ALA A 93 -24.31 -23.16 25.57
CA ALA A 93 -23.87 -21.96 24.82
C ALA A 93 -24.53 -20.69 25.35
N THR A 94 -25.87 -20.72 25.52
CA THR A 94 -26.63 -19.60 26.09
C THR A 94 -26.16 -19.26 27.50
N LYS A 95 -25.93 -20.27 28.34
CA LYS A 95 -25.43 -20.08 29.71
C LYS A 95 -24.05 -19.36 29.71
N TYR A 96 -23.13 -19.77 28.86
CA TYR A 96 -21.83 -19.10 28.76
C TYR A 96 -21.99 -17.68 28.20
N TYR A 97 -22.88 -17.49 27.23
CA TYR A 97 -23.16 -16.17 26.64
C TYR A 97 -23.70 -15.20 27.71
N ASP A 98 -24.72 -15.61 28.48
CA ASP A 98 -25.31 -14.79 29.55
C ASP A 98 -24.27 -14.43 30.63
N GLN A 99 -23.40 -15.38 30.98
CA GLN A 99 -22.30 -15.12 31.91
C GLN A 99 -21.31 -14.10 31.31
N GLY A 100 -20.96 -14.22 30.01
CA GLY A 100 -20.12 -13.28 29.31
C GLY A 100 -20.73 -11.87 29.29
N GLU A 101 -22.02 -11.77 28.98
CA GLU A 101 -22.75 -10.50 28.96
C GLU A 101 -22.79 -9.82 30.34
N ALA A 102 -23.02 -10.57 31.39
CA ALA A 102 -23.00 -10.03 32.75
C ALA A 102 -21.63 -9.46 33.15
N ILE A 103 -20.55 -10.20 32.82
CA ILE A 103 -19.17 -9.76 33.08
C ILE A 103 -18.81 -8.55 32.17
N TYR A 104 -19.25 -8.56 30.91
CA TYR A 104 -19.02 -7.42 29.98
C TYR A 104 -19.67 -6.13 30.50
N LYS A 105 -20.95 -6.20 30.97
CA LYS A 105 -21.65 -5.07 31.60
C LYS A 105 -20.92 -4.55 32.84
N GLN A 106 -20.34 -5.46 33.64
CA GLN A 106 -19.50 -5.08 34.78
C GLN A 106 -18.23 -4.37 34.33
N GLY A 107 -17.59 -4.84 33.24
CA GLY A 107 -16.41 -4.20 32.67
C GLY A 107 -16.70 -2.78 32.18
N ILE A 108 -17.83 -2.55 31.50
CA ILE A 108 -18.29 -1.22 31.09
C ILE A 108 -18.48 -0.32 32.31
N ALA A 109 -19.17 -0.76 33.35
CA ALA A 109 -19.37 0.01 34.57
C ALA A 109 -18.06 0.39 35.28
N GLN A 110 -17.05 -0.49 35.24
CA GLN A 110 -15.71 -0.21 35.77
C GLN A 110 -14.97 0.82 34.92
N LEU A 111 -15.08 0.72 33.58
CA LEU A 111 -14.45 1.66 32.64
C LEU A 111 -15.04 3.07 32.79
N ASP A 112 -16.37 3.17 32.94
CA ASP A 112 -17.08 4.44 33.13
C ASP A 112 -16.76 5.08 34.50
N ALA A 113 -16.52 4.26 35.53
CA ALA A 113 -16.18 4.74 36.86
C ALA A 113 -14.76 5.29 36.97
N ASP A 114 -13.79 4.59 36.43
CA ASP A 114 -12.36 5.00 36.38
C ASP A 114 -11.60 4.31 35.27
N PRO A 115 -11.46 4.98 34.09
CA PRO A 115 -10.71 4.45 32.98
C PRO A 115 -9.22 4.21 33.29
N SER A 116 -8.67 4.92 34.27
CA SER A 116 -7.22 4.88 34.60
C SER A 116 -6.83 3.71 35.48
N ALA A 117 -7.78 3.13 36.21
CA ALA A 117 -7.52 2.07 37.18
C ALA A 117 -7.15 0.71 36.58
N ASN A 118 -7.32 0.53 35.26
CA ASN A 118 -7.03 -0.71 34.51
C ASN A 118 -7.73 -1.99 35.05
N LEU A 119 -8.65 -1.85 36.01
CA LEU A 119 -9.41 -2.98 36.58
C LEU A 119 -10.33 -3.64 35.53
N HIS A 120 -10.84 -2.83 34.62
CA HIS A 120 -11.71 -3.29 33.54
C HIS A 120 -11.04 -4.29 32.60
N GLN A 121 -9.70 -4.22 32.41
CA GLN A 121 -8.97 -5.10 31.47
C GLN A 121 -9.08 -6.58 31.86
N ALA A 122 -8.93 -6.89 33.16
CA ALA A 122 -9.09 -8.27 33.64
C ALA A 122 -10.55 -8.74 33.51
N THR A 123 -11.51 -7.85 33.80
CA THR A 123 -12.94 -8.13 33.71
C THR A 123 -13.33 -8.41 32.25
N PHE A 124 -12.94 -7.56 31.30
CA PHE A 124 -13.19 -7.80 29.88
C PHE A 124 -12.49 -9.06 29.34
N THR A 125 -11.27 -9.37 29.82
CA THR A 125 -10.62 -10.64 29.47
C THR A 125 -11.43 -11.84 29.97
N GLY A 126 -12.05 -11.73 31.15
CA GLY A 126 -12.98 -12.73 31.69
C GLY A 126 -14.23 -12.89 30.81
N ALA A 127 -14.82 -11.77 30.36
CA ALA A 127 -15.97 -11.77 29.46
C ALA A 127 -15.63 -12.44 28.10
N ALA A 128 -14.52 -12.07 27.49
CA ALA A 128 -14.04 -12.66 26.24
C ALA A 128 -13.90 -14.20 26.35
N ASN A 129 -13.38 -14.69 27.48
CA ASN A 129 -13.26 -16.13 27.71
C ASN A 129 -14.63 -16.83 27.78
N GLN A 130 -15.66 -16.20 28.37
CA GLN A 130 -17.00 -16.76 28.39
C GLN A 130 -17.65 -16.76 27.00
N PHE A 131 -17.56 -15.68 26.26
CA PHE A 131 -18.04 -15.62 24.86
C PHE A 131 -17.37 -16.67 23.97
N ARG A 132 -16.05 -16.87 24.10
CA ARG A 132 -15.35 -17.93 23.38
C ARG A 132 -15.86 -19.35 23.74
N LEU A 133 -16.18 -19.58 25.01
CA LEU A 133 -16.80 -20.85 25.46
C LEU A 133 -18.20 -20.99 24.88
N ALA A 134 -18.98 -19.91 24.78
CA ALA A 134 -20.31 -19.91 24.19
C ALA A 134 -20.27 -20.35 22.71
N GLY A 135 -19.41 -19.72 21.89
CA GLY A 135 -19.22 -20.10 20.50
C GLY A 135 -18.76 -21.56 20.35
N ALA A 136 -17.77 -21.97 21.14
CA ALA A 136 -17.25 -23.34 21.11
C ALA A 136 -18.30 -24.41 21.57
N ALA A 137 -19.29 -24.03 22.37
CA ALA A 137 -20.34 -24.94 22.81
C ALA A 137 -21.39 -25.23 21.71
N TRP A 138 -21.66 -24.28 20.84
CA TRP A 138 -22.61 -24.43 19.74
C TRP A 138 -22.16 -23.76 18.44
N PRO A 139 -21.20 -24.38 17.72
CA PRO A 139 -20.66 -23.85 16.47
C PRO A 139 -21.70 -23.75 15.34
N GLY A 140 -21.58 -22.75 14.47
CA GLY A 140 -22.49 -22.50 13.33
C GLY A 140 -23.84 -21.92 13.74
N SER A 141 -23.96 -21.42 14.96
CA SER A 141 -25.21 -20.86 15.48
C SER A 141 -25.19 -19.33 15.55
N ALA A 142 -26.39 -18.72 15.62
CA ALA A 142 -26.51 -17.29 15.89
C ALA A 142 -25.89 -16.87 17.25
N VAL A 143 -25.81 -17.82 18.21
CA VAL A 143 -25.13 -17.57 19.48
C VAL A 143 -23.63 -17.50 19.30
N GLU A 144 -23.02 -18.30 18.42
CA GLU A 144 -21.60 -18.17 18.08
C GLU A 144 -21.33 -16.86 17.34
N GLU A 145 -22.19 -16.46 16.39
CA GLU A 145 -22.05 -15.18 15.68
C GLU A 145 -22.00 -14.01 16.67
N ASP A 146 -22.98 -13.90 17.56
CA ASP A 146 -23.00 -12.85 18.58
C ASP A 146 -21.84 -12.99 19.59
N ALA A 147 -21.48 -14.21 19.96
CA ALA A 147 -20.37 -14.47 20.87
C ALA A 147 -19.02 -14.06 20.29
N LEU A 148 -18.75 -14.31 19.00
CA LEU A 148 -17.52 -13.86 18.32
C LEU A 148 -17.41 -12.33 18.29
N TYR A 149 -18.53 -11.64 18.05
CA TYR A 149 -18.57 -10.19 18.11
C TYR A 149 -18.20 -9.67 19.50
N PHE A 150 -18.88 -10.17 20.55
CA PHE A 150 -18.62 -9.73 21.92
C PHE A 150 -17.29 -10.22 22.47
N GLU A 151 -16.74 -11.33 21.97
CA GLU A 151 -15.35 -11.73 22.23
C GLU A 151 -14.37 -10.67 21.70
N GLY A 152 -14.57 -10.23 20.44
CA GLY A 152 -13.78 -9.18 19.82
C GLY A 152 -13.85 -7.85 20.57
N GLU A 153 -15.06 -7.38 20.93
CA GLU A 153 -15.29 -6.17 21.72
C GLU A 153 -14.65 -6.28 23.11
N SER A 154 -14.80 -7.41 23.77
CA SER A 154 -14.22 -7.64 25.10
C SER A 154 -12.69 -7.57 25.05
N TYR A 155 -12.06 -8.18 24.07
CA TYR A 155 -10.61 -8.07 23.87
C TYR A 155 -10.18 -6.65 23.49
N PHE A 156 -10.99 -5.92 22.72
CA PHE A 156 -10.70 -4.53 22.40
C PHE A 156 -10.61 -3.66 23.65
N PHE A 157 -11.62 -3.73 24.53
CA PHE A 157 -11.64 -2.99 25.79
C PHE A 157 -10.63 -3.50 26.83
N ALA A 158 -10.13 -4.73 26.67
CA ALA A 158 -9.04 -5.28 27.46
C ALA A 158 -7.65 -4.87 26.94
N ASP A 159 -7.56 -3.99 25.93
CA ASP A 159 -6.31 -3.62 25.25
C ASP A 159 -5.58 -4.82 24.59
N ARG A 160 -6.30 -5.92 24.30
CA ARG A 160 -5.76 -7.13 23.66
C ARG A 160 -6.08 -7.11 22.15
N TYR A 161 -5.48 -6.15 21.44
CA TYR A 161 -5.89 -5.85 20.07
C TYR A 161 -5.63 -6.97 19.07
N VAL A 162 -4.60 -7.81 19.29
CA VAL A 162 -4.34 -8.97 18.43
C VAL A 162 -5.50 -9.98 18.50
N GLN A 163 -5.92 -10.31 19.73
CA GLN A 163 -7.03 -11.23 19.95
C GLN A 163 -8.35 -10.65 19.44
N SER A 164 -8.58 -9.35 19.67
CA SER A 164 -9.74 -8.62 19.16
C SER A 164 -9.84 -8.69 17.63
N SER A 165 -8.75 -8.34 16.93
CA SER A 165 -8.71 -8.39 15.47
C SER A 165 -9.00 -9.78 14.91
N ARG A 166 -8.47 -10.84 15.56
CA ARG A 166 -8.70 -12.23 15.16
C ARG A 166 -10.14 -12.70 15.42
N ALA A 167 -10.73 -12.28 16.53
CA ALA A 167 -12.13 -12.62 16.80
C ALA A 167 -13.06 -12.02 15.74
N PHE A 168 -12.84 -10.76 15.37
CA PHE A 168 -13.58 -10.13 14.29
C PHE A 168 -13.27 -10.73 12.92
N GLU A 169 -12.01 -11.08 12.62
CA GLU A 169 -11.64 -11.78 11.39
C GLU A 169 -12.34 -13.12 11.27
N LYS A 170 -12.39 -13.90 12.36
CA LYS A 170 -13.15 -15.15 12.43
C LYS A 170 -14.64 -14.92 12.22
N LEU A 171 -15.22 -13.92 12.88
CA LEU A 171 -16.63 -13.55 12.71
C LEU A 171 -16.97 -13.31 11.23
N ILE A 172 -16.20 -12.44 10.55
CA ILE A 172 -16.45 -12.07 9.16
C ILE A 172 -16.24 -13.26 8.22
N SER A 173 -15.21 -14.08 8.47
CA SER A 173 -14.90 -15.24 7.61
C SER A 173 -15.93 -16.39 7.74
N GLU A 174 -16.47 -16.61 8.92
CA GLU A 174 -17.43 -17.70 9.18
C GLU A 174 -18.89 -17.27 8.94
N TYR A 175 -19.20 -15.99 9.14
CA TYR A 175 -20.54 -15.43 9.02
C TYR A 175 -20.57 -14.29 7.97
N ALA A 176 -20.44 -14.64 6.69
CA ALA A 176 -20.52 -13.68 5.60
C ALA A 176 -21.87 -12.93 5.63
N GLY A 177 -21.83 -11.60 5.73
CA GLY A 177 -23.03 -10.77 5.88
C GLY A 177 -23.60 -10.71 7.30
N THR A 178 -22.75 -10.93 8.30
CA THR A 178 -23.11 -10.72 9.70
C THR A 178 -23.67 -9.33 9.96
N LYS A 179 -24.67 -9.23 10.84
CA LYS A 179 -25.23 -7.93 11.29
C LYS A 179 -24.22 -7.04 12.02
N HIS A 180 -23.08 -7.60 12.40
CA HIS A 180 -22.00 -6.90 13.09
C HIS A 180 -20.87 -6.45 12.16
N MET A 181 -21.01 -6.58 10.82
CA MET A 181 -19.95 -6.30 9.85
C MET A 181 -19.33 -4.92 10.06
N ASP A 182 -20.13 -3.86 9.94
CA ASP A 182 -19.66 -2.47 10.04
C ASP A 182 -18.93 -2.18 11.36
N LEU A 183 -19.46 -2.73 12.48
CA LEU A 183 -18.86 -2.52 13.79
C LEU A 183 -17.53 -3.28 13.94
N ALA A 184 -17.47 -4.51 13.46
CA ALA A 184 -16.27 -5.34 13.49
C ALA A 184 -15.16 -4.73 12.62
N GLU A 185 -15.52 -4.26 11.43
CA GLU A 185 -14.57 -3.57 10.53
C GLU A 185 -14.08 -2.24 11.10
N ASN A 186 -14.95 -1.44 11.69
CA ASN A 186 -14.55 -0.22 12.40
C ASN A 186 -13.52 -0.50 13.50
N ARG A 187 -13.70 -1.59 14.27
CA ARG A 187 -12.71 -1.98 15.29
C ARG A 187 -11.40 -2.46 14.67
N ARG A 188 -11.47 -3.31 13.64
CA ARG A 188 -10.28 -3.79 12.92
C ARG A 188 -9.51 -2.62 12.30
N TYR A 189 -10.23 -1.68 11.68
CA TYR A 189 -9.64 -0.47 11.11
C TYR A 189 -8.96 0.38 12.19
N ALA A 190 -9.62 0.68 13.30
CA ALA A 190 -9.04 1.42 14.43
C ALA A 190 -7.79 0.74 14.99
N ILE A 191 -7.82 -0.58 15.14
CA ILE A 191 -6.68 -1.39 15.56
C ILE A 191 -5.54 -1.26 14.53
N ALA A 192 -5.81 -1.47 13.25
CA ALA A 192 -4.82 -1.33 12.18
C ALA A 192 -4.26 0.09 12.16
N LEU A 193 -5.07 1.09 12.34
CA LEU A 193 -4.66 2.45 12.47
C LEU A 193 -3.86 2.72 13.75
N TYR A 194 -4.09 2.19 14.91
CA TYR A 194 -3.24 2.24 16.11
C TYR A 194 -1.90 1.57 15.86
N TRP A 195 -1.89 0.50 15.19
CA TRP A 195 -0.72 -0.28 14.91
C TRP A 195 0.23 0.37 13.88
N LEU A 196 -0.20 1.04 12.77
CA LEU A 196 0.66 1.84 11.90
C LEU A 196 1.28 3.05 12.65
N GLN A 197 0.65 3.66 13.62
CA GLN A 197 1.18 4.78 14.39
C GLN A 197 2.19 4.31 15.46
N LEU A 198 1.99 3.15 16.06
CA LEU A 198 2.96 2.61 17.00
C LEU A 198 4.27 2.25 16.31
N SER A 199 4.22 1.75 15.06
CA SER A 199 5.41 1.42 14.30
C SER A 199 6.32 2.61 13.99
N GLU A 200 5.78 3.83 13.97
CA GLU A 200 6.55 5.06 13.76
C GLU A 200 7.31 5.51 15.02
N THR A 201 6.80 5.18 16.18
CA THR A 201 7.36 5.65 17.46
C THR A 201 8.13 4.57 18.19
N ASP A 202 7.74 3.32 18.03
CA ASP A 202 8.34 2.18 18.71
C ASP A 202 8.31 0.94 17.81
N SER A 203 9.40 0.72 17.08
CA SER A 203 9.61 -0.48 16.27
C SER A 203 10.20 -1.66 17.06
N SER A 204 10.38 -1.52 18.40
CA SER A 204 10.97 -2.57 19.22
C SER A 204 10.07 -3.81 19.29
N ILE A 205 10.67 -4.98 19.42
CA ILE A 205 9.95 -6.23 19.68
C ILE A 205 9.53 -6.24 21.15
N SER A 206 8.23 -6.34 21.42
CA SER A 206 7.72 -6.49 22.78
C SER A 206 6.94 -7.79 22.90
N LEU A 207 7.49 -8.74 23.63
CA LEU A 207 6.88 -10.05 23.85
C LEU A 207 5.74 -10.02 24.88
N ASN A 208 5.67 -8.99 25.68
CA ASN A 208 4.75 -8.91 26.84
C ASN A 208 3.64 -7.87 26.67
N ASP A 209 3.66 -7.04 25.63
CA ASP A 209 2.63 -6.05 25.41
C ASP A 209 1.42 -6.68 24.68
N PRO A 210 0.24 -6.81 25.31
CA PRO A 210 -0.93 -7.38 24.69
C PRO A 210 -1.56 -6.50 23.61
N LYS A 211 -1.18 -5.21 23.54
CA LYS A 211 -1.71 -4.25 22.56
C LYS A 211 -1.15 -4.45 21.16
N ARG A 212 -0.04 -5.17 21.03
CA ARG A 212 0.68 -5.34 19.78
C ARG A 212 1.16 -6.78 19.59
N PRO A 213 1.28 -7.28 18.37
CA PRO A 213 1.89 -8.58 18.11
C PRO A 213 3.37 -8.57 18.40
N LYS A 214 3.87 -9.74 18.65
CA LYS A 214 5.26 -10.01 19.05
C LYS A 214 6.27 -9.72 17.95
N ALA A 215 5.87 -9.74 16.68
CA ALA A 215 6.73 -9.45 15.53
C ALA A 215 5.89 -8.89 14.36
N GLY A 216 6.56 -8.24 13.39
CA GLY A 216 5.93 -7.75 12.17
C GLY A 216 4.91 -6.65 12.42
N LEU A 217 5.29 -5.66 13.26
CA LEU A 217 4.38 -4.62 13.72
C LEU A 217 3.70 -3.89 12.56
N ALA A 218 4.46 -3.38 11.57
CA ALA A 218 3.91 -2.64 10.46
C ALA A 218 3.24 -3.55 9.40
N ASP A 219 3.56 -4.82 9.32
CA ASP A 219 3.06 -5.72 8.30
C ASP A 219 1.62 -6.18 8.58
N GLU A 220 1.27 -6.50 9.82
CA GLU A 220 -0.07 -6.96 10.16
C GLU A 220 -1.17 -5.88 10.02
N ALA A 221 -0.84 -4.57 10.16
CA ALA A 221 -1.83 -3.55 9.85
C ALA A 221 -2.09 -3.47 8.35
N ARG A 222 -1.04 -3.57 7.49
CA ARG A 222 -1.26 -3.66 6.04
C ARG A 222 -2.13 -4.87 5.71
N ARG A 223 -1.87 -6.03 6.33
CA ARG A 223 -2.71 -7.22 6.17
C ARG A 223 -4.17 -6.94 6.57
N VAL A 224 -4.39 -6.37 7.75
CA VAL A 224 -5.75 -6.06 8.23
C VAL A 224 -6.44 -5.04 7.34
N LEU A 225 -5.74 -3.96 6.92
CA LEU A 225 -6.31 -2.96 6.00
C LEU A 225 -6.63 -3.57 4.63
N HIS A 226 -5.76 -4.44 4.13
CA HIS A 226 -6.02 -5.16 2.90
C HIS A 226 -7.23 -6.09 3.03
N GLN A 227 -7.37 -6.82 4.15
CA GLN A 227 -8.50 -7.70 4.38
C GLN A 227 -9.82 -6.94 4.48
N ILE A 228 -9.89 -5.80 5.21
CA ILE A 228 -11.09 -4.97 5.27
C ILE A 228 -11.60 -4.63 3.86
N ARG A 229 -10.68 -4.22 2.97
CA ARG A 229 -11.02 -3.93 1.58
C ARG A 229 -11.51 -5.16 0.80
N MET A 230 -11.04 -6.36 1.15
CA MET A 230 -11.40 -7.60 0.46
C MET A 230 -12.66 -8.25 1.04
N ASP A 231 -12.89 -8.11 2.35
CA ASP A 231 -14.03 -8.69 3.05
C ASP A 231 -15.35 -7.97 2.68
N ASP A 232 -15.33 -6.63 2.63
CA ASP A 232 -16.44 -5.81 2.13
C ASP A 232 -15.95 -4.71 1.18
N PRO A 233 -15.79 -4.99 -0.14
CA PRO A 233 -15.32 -4.02 -1.12
C PRO A 233 -16.26 -2.83 -1.33
N THR A 234 -17.50 -2.91 -0.87
CA THR A 234 -18.53 -1.85 -0.98
C THR A 234 -18.83 -1.19 0.35
N GLY A 235 -18.19 -1.63 1.40
CA GLY A 235 -18.35 -1.12 2.77
C GLY A 235 -17.87 0.32 2.92
N GLN A 236 -18.37 0.96 3.97
CA GLN A 236 -18.09 2.38 4.23
C GLN A 236 -16.61 2.68 4.48
N LEU A 237 -15.82 1.69 4.89
CA LEU A 237 -14.39 1.83 5.22
C LEU A 237 -13.45 1.33 4.11
N ALA A 238 -13.97 0.81 3.01
CA ALA A 238 -13.15 0.16 1.99
C ALA A 238 -12.17 1.14 1.31
N ASP A 239 -12.61 2.35 1.01
CA ASP A 239 -11.77 3.41 0.44
C ASP A 239 -10.82 4.03 1.49
N ASP A 240 -11.27 4.22 2.73
CA ASP A 240 -10.42 4.63 3.85
C ASP A 240 -9.30 3.62 4.11
N ALA A 241 -9.63 2.33 4.10
CA ALA A 241 -8.67 1.25 4.27
C ALA A 241 -7.68 1.21 3.09
N ALA A 242 -8.14 1.38 1.84
CA ALA A 242 -7.29 1.46 0.67
C ALA A 242 -6.32 2.66 0.76
N MET A 243 -6.81 3.84 1.13
CA MET A 243 -5.96 5.04 1.29
C MET A 243 -4.94 4.86 2.41
N SER A 244 -5.35 4.30 3.55
CA SER A 244 -4.46 4.05 4.68
C SER A 244 -3.40 3.00 4.37
N LEU A 245 -3.77 1.96 3.63
CA LEU A 245 -2.86 0.92 3.14
C LEU A 245 -1.82 1.49 2.17
N ALA A 246 -2.26 2.29 1.18
CA ALA A 246 -1.36 2.92 0.22
C ALA A 246 -0.36 3.86 0.92
N LYS A 247 -0.83 4.67 1.87
CA LYS A 247 0.05 5.51 2.70
C LYS A 247 1.05 4.69 3.53
N ALA A 248 0.64 3.51 4.02
CA ALA A 248 1.53 2.61 4.74
C ALA A 248 2.60 1.98 3.82
N PHE A 249 2.26 1.67 2.57
CA PHE A 249 3.22 1.23 1.57
C PHE A 249 4.23 2.30 1.21
N LEU A 250 3.78 3.55 0.94
CA LEU A 250 4.68 4.67 0.65
C LEU A 250 5.68 4.93 1.78
N LYS A 251 5.24 4.78 3.03
CA LYS A 251 6.14 4.93 4.19
C LYS A 251 7.17 3.82 4.33
N ALA A 252 6.90 2.67 3.75
CA ALA A 252 7.79 1.52 3.73
C ALA A 252 8.67 1.48 2.46
N ASP A 253 8.64 2.55 1.62
CA ASP A 253 9.28 2.61 0.31
C ASP A 253 8.80 1.51 -0.67
N MET A 254 7.64 0.90 -0.40
CA MET A 254 6.97 -0.08 -1.27
C MET A 254 6.11 0.66 -2.31
N ASN A 255 6.80 1.37 -3.20
CA ASN A 255 6.15 2.31 -4.11
C ASN A 255 5.31 1.63 -5.19
N PHE A 256 5.65 0.40 -5.57
CA PHE A 256 4.89 -0.38 -6.54
C PHE A 256 3.52 -0.77 -5.98
N GLU A 257 3.49 -1.35 -4.78
CA GLU A 257 2.26 -1.74 -4.10
C GLU A 257 1.40 -0.53 -3.73
N ALA A 258 2.04 0.58 -3.40
CA ALA A 258 1.36 1.85 -3.18
C ALA A 258 0.66 2.35 -4.43
N ALA A 259 1.36 2.37 -5.57
CA ALA A 259 0.80 2.80 -6.85
C ALA A 259 -0.37 1.92 -7.28
N ASP A 260 -0.25 0.60 -7.16
CA ASP A 260 -1.30 -0.37 -7.47
C ASP A 260 -2.55 -0.17 -6.58
N THR A 261 -2.33 -0.03 -5.27
CA THR A 261 -3.43 0.23 -4.32
C THR A 261 -4.15 1.56 -4.60
N LEU A 262 -3.41 2.61 -5.00
CA LEU A 262 -3.98 3.92 -5.32
C LEU A 262 -4.71 3.91 -6.67
N GLU A 263 -4.20 3.18 -7.66
CA GLU A 263 -4.89 2.94 -8.92
C GLU A 263 -6.22 2.21 -8.68
N ASP A 264 -6.22 1.18 -7.83
CA ASP A 264 -7.43 0.46 -7.42
C ASP A 264 -8.43 1.39 -6.73
N LEU A 265 -7.98 2.24 -5.79
CA LEU A 265 -8.84 3.20 -5.10
C LEU A 265 -9.51 4.15 -6.11
N ARG A 266 -8.74 4.72 -7.03
CA ARG A 266 -9.27 5.64 -8.05
C ARG A 266 -10.30 4.98 -8.96
N ARG A 267 -10.08 3.71 -9.32
CA ARG A 267 -10.93 2.96 -10.24
C ARG A 267 -12.21 2.46 -9.58
N ASN A 268 -12.09 1.90 -8.38
CA ASN A 268 -13.18 1.20 -7.72
C ASN A 268 -14.04 2.11 -6.84
N TYR A 269 -13.49 3.23 -6.34
CA TYR A 269 -14.19 4.17 -5.46
C TYR A 269 -14.26 5.59 -6.04
N PRO A 270 -14.90 5.80 -7.22
CA PRO A 270 -14.90 7.10 -7.89
C PRO A 270 -15.59 8.21 -7.09
N GLY A 271 -16.45 7.87 -6.11
CA GLY A 271 -17.12 8.80 -5.21
C GLY A 271 -16.37 9.12 -3.93
N SER A 272 -15.20 8.51 -3.70
CA SER A 272 -14.40 8.72 -2.49
C SER A 272 -13.89 10.15 -2.35
N GLU A 273 -13.89 10.68 -1.13
CA GLU A 273 -13.27 11.98 -0.83
C GLU A 273 -11.75 11.96 -1.03
N HIS A 274 -11.14 10.79 -0.99
CA HIS A 274 -9.69 10.56 -1.17
C HIS A 274 -9.23 10.66 -2.63
N GLN A 275 -10.12 10.79 -3.60
CA GLN A 275 -9.77 10.75 -5.02
C GLN A 275 -8.64 11.71 -5.41
N PHE A 276 -8.65 12.96 -4.92
CA PHE A 276 -7.60 13.92 -5.23
C PHE A 276 -6.25 13.50 -4.63
N ASP A 277 -6.25 13.14 -3.35
CA ASP A 277 -5.04 12.73 -2.65
C ASP A 277 -4.48 11.42 -3.22
N ALA A 278 -5.35 10.50 -3.64
CA ALA A 278 -4.95 9.26 -4.32
C ALA A 278 -4.21 9.54 -5.63
N HIS A 279 -4.70 10.47 -6.46
CA HIS A 279 -3.98 10.85 -7.68
C HIS A 279 -2.61 11.48 -7.38
N MET A 280 -2.54 12.35 -6.36
CA MET A 280 -1.28 13.01 -5.97
C MET A 280 -0.24 12.01 -5.45
N LEU A 281 -0.67 11.10 -4.58
CA LEU A 281 0.21 10.08 -4.00
C LEU A 281 0.63 9.02 -5.04
N GLU A 282 -0.27 8.65 -5.96
CA GLU A 282 0.07 7.73 -7.05
C GLU A 282 1.09 8.34 -8.01
N LEU A 283 0.97 9.65 -8.31
CA LEU A 283 1.99 10.35 -9.08
C LEU A 283 3.37 10.25 -8.43
N GLU A 284 3.45 10.46 -7.11
CA GLU A 284 4.69 10.33 -6.36
C GLU A 284 5.23 8.90 -6.38
N ALA A 285 4.36 7.91 -6.18
CA ALA A 285 4.72 6.49 -6.24
C ALA A 285 5.24 6.07 -7.62
N GLN A 286 4.57 6.49 -8.69
CA GLN A 286 5.01 6.19 -10.06
C GLN A 286 6.38 6.83 -10.38
N LEU A 287 6.60 8.08 -9.94
CA LEU A 287 7.89 8.73 -10.10
C LEU A 287 9.02 8.07 -9.28
N ALA A 288 8.69 7.49 -8.13
CA ALA A 288 9.64 6.72 -7.31
C ALA A 288 9.93 5.34 -7.92
N ASN A 289 8.96 4.74 -8.62
CA ASN A 289 9.13 3.45 -9.32
C ASN A 289 10.01 3.54 -10.56
N TYR A 290 10.23 4.73 -11.11
CA TYR A 290 11.07 4.88 -12.29
C TYR A 290 12.55 4.68 -11.96
N GLN A 291 13.16 3.65 -12.52
CA GLN A 291 14.54 3.23 -12.24
C GLN A 291 15.59 3.87 -13.18
N GLY A 292 15.16 4.64 -14.16
CA GLY A 292 16.07 5.34 -15.07
C GLY A 292 15.89 5.00 -16.56
N PRO A 293 16.67 5.66 -17.45
CA PRO A 293 16.46 5.63 -18.91
C PRO A 293 16.61 4.25 -19.56
N SER A 294 17.32 3.33 -18.92
CA SER A 294 17.57 1.97 -19.44
C SER A 294 16.49 0.95 -19.05
N TYR A 295 15.53 1.36 -18.23
CA TYR A 295 14.49 0.50 -17.70
C TYR A 295 13.13 0.81 -18.33
N ASP A 296 12.07 0.20 -17.78
CA ASP A 296 10.69 0.37 -18.24
C ASP A 296 10.22 1.81 -18.08
N ASP A 297 9.49 2.33 -19.08
CA ASP A 297 8.91 3.67 -19.07
C ASP A 297 7.47 3.73 -18.59
N GLN A 298 6.84 2.59 -18.32
CA GLN A 298 5.44 2.54 -17.85
C GLN A 298 5.16 3.46 -16.65
N PRO A 299 6.06 3.57 -15.64
CA PRO A 299 5.86 4.51 -14.55
C PRO A 299 5.78 5.98 -15.02
N LEU A 300 6.57 6.37 -16.01
CA LEU A 300 6.53 7.73 -16.56
C LEU A 300 5.26 7.98 -17.38
N VAL A 301 4.84 6.99 -18.18
CA VAL A 301 3.60 7.08 -18.95
C VAL A 301 2.40 7.23 -18.01
N LYS A 302 2.31 6.41 -16.98
CA LYS A 302 1.27 6.53 -15.94
C LYS A 302 1.33 7.88 -15.22
N ALA A 303 2.52 8.36 -14.86
CA ALA A 303 2.69 9.67 -14.22
C ALA A 303 2.17 10.82 -15.10
N ASP A 304 2.44 10.80 -16.41
CA ASP A 304 1.93 11.80 -17.35
C ASP A 304 0.39 11.75 -17.49
N GLU A 305 -0.19 10.55 -17.53
CA GLU A 305 -1.64 10.35 -17.54
C GLU A 305 -2.30 10.86 -16.25
N ILE A 306 -1.70 10.58 -15.10
CA ILE A 306 -2.19 11.04 -13.80
C ILE A 306 -2.15 12.57 -13.72
N LEU A 307 -1.05 13.21 -14.13
CA LEU A 307 -0.92 14.68 -14.18
C LEU A 307 -2.05 15.30 -15.01
N LYS A 308 -2.32 14.77 -16.20
CA LYS A 308 -3.43 15.23 -17.05
C LYS A 308 -4.78 14.99 -16.39
N SER A 309 -4.95 13.87 -15.70
CA SER A 309 -6.19 13.54 -14.99
C SER A 309 -6.46 14.48 -13.82
N ILE A 310 -5.44 14.81 -13.01
CA ILE A 310 -5.57 15.74 -11.86
C ILE A 310 -6.14 17.08 -12.31
N VAL A 311 -5.53 17.69 -13.33
CA VAL A 311 -5.94 19.02 -13.83
C VAL A 311 -7.37 18.97 -14.41
N ARG A 312 -7.71 17.92 -15.12
CA ARG A 312 -9.02 17.74 -15.76
C ARG A 312 -10.13 17.46 -14.75
N THR A 313 -9.86 16.59 -13.79
CA THR A 313 -10.89 16.06 -12.85
C THR A 313 -11.09 16.98 -11.65
N PHE A 314 -10.01 17.63 -11.18
CA PHE A 314 -10.04 18.45 -9.95
C PHE A 314 -9.61 19.90 -10.19
N PRO A 315 -10.28 20.67 -11.10
CA PRO A 315 -9.82 22.00 -11.49
C PRO A 315 -9.80 23.01 -10.34
N GLN A 316 -10.58 22.82 -9.29
CA GLN A 316 -10.58 23.71 -8.13
C GLN A 316 -9.48 23.34 -7.10
N LYS A 317 -9.32 22.04 -6.80
CA LYS A 317 -8.29 21.57 -5.86
C LYS A 317 -6.88 21.76 -6.44
N SER A 318 -6.71 21.52 -7.75
CA SER A 318 -5.42 21.67 -8.44
C SER A 318 -4.90 23.10 -8.51
N LYS A 319 -5.76 24.15 -8.42
CA LYS A 319 -5.31 25.54 -8.48
C LYS A 319 -4.21 25.90 -7.48
N ASN A 320 -4.29 25.37 -6.28
CA ASN A 320 -3.29 25.62 -5.25
C ASN A 320 -2.00 24.83 -5.45
N GLU A 321 -2.06 23.75 -6.23
CA GLU A 321 -0.96 22.83 -6.49
C GLU A 321 -0.35 23.03 -7.90
N ILE A 322 -0.81 24.00 -8.69
CA ILE A 322 -0.30 24.27 -10.06
C ILE A 322 1.23 24.33 -10.11
N PRO A 323 1.93 25.12 -9.25
CA PRO A 323 3.39 25.18 -9.33
C PRO A 323 4.09 23.83 -9.08
N TYR A 324 3.50 23.01 -8.22
CA TYR A 324 3.97 21.65 -7.96
C TYR A 324 3.73 20.73 -9.17
N LEU A 325 2.51 20.75 -9.72
CA LEU A 325 2.13 19.92 -10.86
C LEU A 325 2.92 20.27 -12.12
N GLU A 326 3.16 21.56 -12.39
CA GLU A 326 4.02 22.01 -13.49
C GLU A 326 5.46 21.53 -13.33
N LYS A 327 5.99 21.59 -12.11
CA LYS A 327 7.33 21.06 -11.81
C LYS A 327 7.40 19.54 -12.03
N GLN A 328 6.38 18.78 -11.62
CA GLN A 328 6.36 17.34 -11.85
C GLN A 328 6.16 17.02 -13.34
N ALA A 329 5.34 17.78 -14.06
CA ALA A 329 5.17 17.62 -15.50
C ALA A 329 6.49 17.85 -16.25
N ALA A 330 7.19 18.93 -15.92
CA ALA A 330 8.52 19.20 -16.49
C ALA A 330 9.53 18.08 -16.16
N ARG A 331 9.49 17.54 -14.93
CA ARG A 331 10.32 16.42 -14.52
C ARG A 331 10.03 15.15 -15.32
N VAL A 332 8.75 14.78 -15.48
CA VAL A 332 8.34 13.63 -16.31
C VAL A 332 8.80 13.80 -17.75
N GLN A 333 8.58 14.97 -18.34
CA GLN A 333 8.99 15.26 -19.72
C GLN A 333 10.50 15.17 -19.89
N ASN A 334 11.29 15.69 -18.95
CA ASN A 334 12.75 15.57 -18.99
C ASN A 334 13.20 14.10 -18.90
N MET A 335 12.61 13.31 -17.98
CA MET A 335 12.95 11.88 -17.84
C MET A 335 12.60 11.08 -19.11
N MET A 336 11.45 11.38 -19.75
CA MET A 336 11.08 10.77 -21.03
C MET A 336 12.06 11.16 -22.14
N GLY A 337 12.48 12.43 -22.19
CA GLY A 337 13.48 12.91 -23.13
C GLY A 337 14.85 12.26 -22.95
N GLU A 338 15.33 12.14 -21.71
CA GLU A 338 16.56 11.44 -21.36
C GLU A 338 16.54 9.97 -21.77
N ARG A 339 15.38 9.31 -21.62
CA ARG A 339 15.20 7.92 -22.07
C ARG A 339 15.32 7.80 -23.58
N ASP A 340 14.62 8.64 -24.35
CA ASP A 340 14.73 8.64 -25.81
C ASP A 340 16.14 8.99 -26.27
N LEU A 341 16.85 9.90 -25.59
CA LEU A 341 18.25 10.23 -25.85
C LEU A 341 19.16 9.00 -25.60
N THR A 342 18.99 8.32 -24.50
CA THR A 342 19.74 7.10 -24.16
C THR A 342 19.53 6.00 -25.20
N MET A 343 18.30 5.84 -25.69
CA MET A 343 17.99 4.90 -26.77
C MET A 343 18.61 5.32 -28.09
N ALA A 344 18.57 6.63 -28.44
CA ALA A 344 19.23 7.14 -29.64
C ALA A 344 20.74 6.89 -29.62
N GLU A 345 21.41 7.20 -28.52
CA GLU A 345 22.83 6.96 -28.33
C GLU A 345 23.20 5.46 -28.35
N TYR A 346 22.32 4.60 -27.81
CA TYR A 346 22.50 3.14 -27.89
C TYR A 346 22.54 2.68 -29.34
N PHE A 347 21.59 3.09 -30.18
CA PHE A 347 21.57 2.75 -31.59
C PHE A 347 22.74 3.39 -32.39
N GLU A 348 23.13 4.65 -32.06
CA GLU A 348 24.27 5.30 -32.67
C GLU A 348 25.57 4.52 -32.40
N ARG A 349 25.82 4.10 -31.16
CA ARG A 349 26.99 3.28 -30.79
C ARG A 349 27.02 1.92 -31.51
N ARG A 350 25.88 1.38 -31.87
CA ARG A 350 25.77 0.14 -32.68
C ARG A 350 25.91 0.35 -34.17
N GLY A 351 26.00 1.62 -34.63
CA GLY A 351 26.02 1.95 -36.05
C GLY A 351 24.65 1.85 -36.74
N GLU A 352 23.56 1.66 -35.95
CA GLU A 352 22.18 1.63 -36.45
C GLU A 352 21.63 3.06 -36.56
N ASN A 353 22.27 3.84 -37.46
CA ASN A 353 22.05 5.28 -37.52
C ASN A 353 20.62 5.67 -37.93
N LEU A 354 19.90 4.82 -38.67
CA LEU A 354 18.49 5.05 -38.99
C LEU A 354 17.61 5.03 -37.72
N ALA A 355 17.83 4.07 -36.86
CA ALA A 355 17.11 3.97 -35.58
C ALA A 355 17.48 5.11 -34.62
N ALA A 356 18.79 5.46 -34.56
CA ALA A 356 19.24 6.60 -33.78
C ALA A 356 18.57 7.92 -34.25
N ARG A 357 18.50 8.17 -35.55
CA ARG A 357 17.82 9.37 -36.11
C ARG A 357 16.33 9.38 -35.76
N PHE A 358 15.67 8.23 -35.81
CA PHE A 358 14.25 8.12 -35.42
C PHE A 358 14.01 8.62 -33.99
N HIS A 359 14.84 8.18 -33.04
CA HIS A 359 14.73 8.63 -31.65
C HIS A 359 15.12 10.10 -31.48
N TYR A 360 16.18 10.59 -32.15
CA TYR A 360 16.54 12.00 -32.12
C TYR A 360 15.44 12.91 -32.69
N GLU A 361 14.83 12.53 -33.83
CA GLU A 361 13.72 13.27 -34.43
C GLU A 361 12.45 13.23 -33.54
N LYS A 362 12.22 12.12 -32.84
CA LYS A 362 11.15 12.00 -31.84
C LYS A 362 11.37 13.04 -30.72
N ILE A 363 12.59 13.12 -30.16
CA ILE A 363 12.94 14.10 -29.13
C ILE A 363 12.67 15.53 -29.63
N LYS A 364 13.12 15.86 -30.81
CA LYS A 364 12.94 17.21 -31.40
C LYS A 364 11.47 17.58 -31.56
N LYS A 365 10.60 16.61 -31.88
CA LYS A 365 9.17 16.83 -32.08
C LYS A 365 8.39 16.89 -30.77
N GLN A 366 8.73 16.06 -29.79
CA GLN A 366 7.95 15.91 -28.55
C GLN A 366 8.40 16.86 -27.45
N PHE A 367 9.69 17.22 -27.39
CA PHE A 367 10.27 18.00 -26.30
C PHE A 367 10.74 19.39 -26.77
N ILE A 368 9.93 20.07 -27.61
CA ILE A 368 10.23 21.39 -28.18
C ILE A 368 10.57 22.37 -27.06
N GLY A 369 11.72 23.06 -27.19
CA GLY A 369 12.20 24.08 -26.25
C GLY A 369 12.88 23.50 -25.00
N SER A 370 13.09 22.19 -24.91
CA SER A 370 13.92 21.60 -23.88
C SER A 370 15.41 21.65 -24.23
N SER A 371 16.27 21.67 -23.21
CA SER A 371 17.73 21.60 -23.41
C SER A 371 18.16 20.32 -24.14
N ILE A 372 17.40 19.25 -24.02
CA ILE A 372 17.64 17.98 -24.73
C ILE A 372 17.35 18.13 -26.22
N ALA A 373 16.28 18.82 -26.60
CA ALA A 373 15.94 19.07 -28.01
C ALA A 373 17.02 19.92 -28.76
N GLU A 374 17.67 20.85 -28.07
CA GLU A 374 18.75 21.65 -28.63
C GLU A 374 20.00 20.80 -28.94
N GLN A 375 20.31 19.82 -28.09
CA GLN A 375 21.49 18.96 -28.24
C GLN A 375 21.35 17.96 -29.40
N VAL A 376 20.15 17.59 -29.82
CA VAL A 376 19.97 16.53 -30.83
C VAL A 376 20.11 17.01 -32.27
N ASP A 377 20.04 18.30 -32.59
CA ASP A 377 20.14 18.81 -33.94
C ASP A 377 21.52 18.51 -34.58
N GLU A 378 22.60 18.69 -33.83
CA GLU A 378 23.93 18.34 -34.25
C GLU A 378 24.07 16.82 -34.47
N ARG A 379 23.51 16.01 -33.59
CA ARG A 379 23.52 14.54 -33.68
C ARG A 379 22.72 14.02 -34.89
N ILE A 380 21.57 14.65 -35.20
CA ILE A 380 20.78 14.33 -36.38
C ILE A 380 21.61 14.63 -37.65
N ALA A 381 22.30 15.79 -37.71
CA ALA A 381 23.14 16.18 -38.85
C ALA A 381 24.35 15.25 -39.02
N ALA A 382 24.96 14.81 -37.92
CA ALA A 382 26.08 13.89 -37.92
C ALA A 382 25.66 12.48 -38.40
N THR A 383 24.60 11.94 -37.87
CA THR A 383 24.11 10.60 -38.21
C THR A 383 23.53 10.49 -39.62
N LYS A 384 23.05 11.61 -40.22
CA LYS A 384 22.64 11.65 -41.66
C LYS A 384 23.78 11.41 -42.64
N LYS A 385 25.01 11.66 -42.23
CA LYS A 385 26.21 11.44 -43.07
C LYS A 385 26.71 9.99 -43.01
N LEU A 386 26.22 9.20 -42.09
CA LEU A 386 26.64 7.83 -41.84
C LEU A 386 25.68 6.82 -42.52
N PRO A 387 26.15 5.61 -42.84
CA PRO A 387 25.28 4.58 -43.41
C PRO A 387 24.16 4.21 -42.41
N ASP A 388 22.97 3.91 -42.91
CA ASP A 388 21.78 3.62 -42.09
C ASP A 388 21.96 2.42 -41.16
N ARG A 389 22.74 1.46 -41.58
CA ARG A 389 23.03 0.21 -40.82
C ARG A 389 24.53 -0.05 -40.79
N PRO A 390 25.04 -0.70 -39.75
CA PRO A 390 26.44 -1.11 -39.72
C PRO A 390 26.74 -2.08 -40.86
N GLY A 391 27.95 -2.01 -41.40
CA GLY A 391 28.41 -2.98 -42.40
C GLY A 391 28.38 -4.40 -41.83
N GLN A 392 27.93 -5.34 -42.63
CA GLN A 392 27.87 -6.75 -42.21
C GLN A 392 29.29 -7.29 -42.08
N HIS A 393 29.67 -7.73 -40.89
CA HIS A 393 30.88 -8.51 -40.70
C HIS A 393 30.61 -9.92 -41.23
N ALA A 394 31.53 -10.42 -42.09
CA ALA A 394 31.42 -11.72 -42.74
C ALA A 394 30.26 -11.85 -43.77
N GLU A 395 30.17 -10.91 -44.74
CA GLU A 395 29.19 -10.99 -45.84
C GLU A 395 29.20 -12.34 -46.59
N TRP A 396 30.35 -12.99 -46.68
CA TRP A 396 30.48 -14.32 -47.29
C TRP A 396 29.65 -15.38 -46.59
N LEU A 397 29.54 -15.28 -45.25
CA LEU A 397 28.74 -16.24 -44.44
C LEU A 397 27.24 -15.93 -44.59
N VAL A 398 26.85 -14.66 -44.62
CA VAL A 398 25.44 -14.24 -44.81
C VAL A 398 24.97 -14.65 -46.21
N ASN A 399 25.83 -14.50 -47.23
CA ASN A 399 25.51 -14.91 -48.61
C ASN A 399 25.40 -16.45 -48.78
N MET A 400 26.00 -17.22 -47.87
CA MET A 400 25.88 -18.66 -47.85
C MET A 400 24.53 -19.12 -47.28
N PHE A 401 23.87 -18.28 -46.44
CA PHE A 401 22.55 -18.49 -45.88
C PHE A 401 21.67 -17.27 -46.21
N PRO A 402 21.23 -17.09 -47.47
CA PRO A 402 20.41 -15.97 -47.87
C PRO A 402 19.10 -15.99 -47.03
N ASP A 403 18.71 -14.80 -46.58
CA ASP A 403 17.41 -14.67 -45.90
C ASP A 403 16.31 -15.30 -46.74
N PRO A 404 15.45 -16.16 -46.17
CA PRO A 404 14.28 -16.62 -46.87
C PRO A 404 13.48 -15.42 -47.33
N GLU A 405 12.95 -15.44 -48.56
CA GLU A 405 12.13 -14.37 -49.13
C GLU A 405 11.21 -13.82 -48.03
N LYS A 406 11.28 -12.51 -47.79
CA LYS A 406 10.55 -11.83 -46.72
C LYS A 406 9.12 -12.34 -46.69
N ALA A 407 8.78 -13.14 -45.70
CA ALA A 407 7.42 -13.57 -45.50
C ALA A 407 6.50 -12.36 -45.52
N LYS A 408 5.48 -12.35 -46.36
CA LYS A 408 4.52 -11.26 -46.40
C LYS A 408 3.98 -11.06 -44.99
N PRO A 409 3.87 -9.83 -44.50
CA PRO A 409 3.33 -9.61 -43.17
C PRO A 409 1.95 -10.27 -43.08
N VAL A 410 1.75 -11.02 -42.00
CA VAL A 410 0.47 -11.74 -41.72
C VAL A 410 -0.73 -10.77 -41.65
N ILE A 411 -0.44 -9.51 -41.42
CA ILE A 411 -1.42 -8.43 -41.38
C ILE A 411 -0.96 -7.34 -42.33
N VAL A 412 -1.69 -7.13 -43.41
CA VAL A 412 -1.52 -6.00 -44.34
C VAL A 412 -2.29 -4.81 -43.76
N ALA A 413 -1.61 -3.72 -43.45
CA ALA A 413 -2.27 -2.51 -42.98
C ALA A 413 -3.18 -1.97 -44.11
N GLY A 414 -4.50 -2.08 -43.93
CA GLY A 414 -5.49 -1.58 -44.88
C GLY A 414 -6.56 -2.59 -45.32
N ASP A 415 -6.35 -3.88 -45.15
CA ASP A 415 -7.39 -4.86 -45.49
C ASP A 415 -8.32 -5.12 -44.27
N ASN A 416 -9.60 -4.79 -44.45
CA ASN A 416 -10.66 -5.02 -43.45
C ASN A 416 -11.03 -6.51 -43.28
N GLU A 417 -10.27 -7.44 -43.82
CA GLU A 417 -10.51 -8.88 -43.68
C GLU A 417 -9.47 -9.46 -42.68
N SER A 418 -9.97 -10.02 -41.58
CA SER A 418 -9.13 -10.76 -40.65
C SER A 418 -8.64 -12.06 -41.32
N VAL A 419 -7.47 -12.55 -40.92
CA VAL A 419 -6.87 -13.82 -41.37
C VAL A 419 -7.83 -15.01 -41.20
N LEU A 420 -8.89 -14.86 -40.43
CA LEU A 420 -9.96 -15.85 -40.22
C LEU A 420 -11.21 -15.59 -41.04
N GLY A 421 -11.22 -14.66 -42.01
CA GLY A 421 -12.37 -14.38 -42.89
C GLY A 421 -13.59 -13.77 -42.19
N ILE A 422 -13.44 -13.27 -40.96
CA ILE A 422 -14.54 -12.69 -40.19
C ILE A 422 -14.62 -11.20 -40.50
N LYS A 423 -15.63 -10.80 -41.29
CA LYS A 423 -15.93 -9.37 -41.49
C LYS A 423 -16.43 -8.75 -40.18
N ARG A 424 -15.74 -7.74 -39.68
CA ARG A 424 -16.29 -6.89 -38.63
C ARG A 424 -17.41 -6.04 -39.20
N ARG A 425 -18.61 -6.18 -38.68
CA ARG A 425 -19.74 -5.31 -38.95
C ARG A 425 -19.62 -3.98 -38.23
#